data_feb056fd14827a7342a759e2d1389f42
#
_entry.id   feb056fd14827a7342a759e2d1389f42
#
_cell.length_a   1.000
_cell.length_b   1.000
_cell.length_c   1.000
_cell.angle_alpha   90.00
_cell.angle_beta   90.00
_cell.angle_gamma   90.00
#
_symmetry.space_group_name_H-M   'P 1'
#
loop_
_entity.id
_entity.type
_entity.pdbx_description
1 polymer ?
#
loop_
_entity_poly.entity_id
_entity_poly.type
_entity_poly.pdbx_seq_one_letter_code
_entity_poly.pdbx_strand_id
1 'polypeptide(L)'
;DATDKLSFYARGGYYDNKTRRPYEAYDYNILHETFNYGIGAQYMINKGNYITADCYADHFSSSYCFFKDNKTYNGKAGEEQVRKRTRNHNLSIKGIFKLGGRHKLSVGTEYIVDVLKSQTDNIAKEDAYTLALFAQDEIKLLRNLQALIGVRYIYHENFKNHATPNVALMYKPGKFNFRASYAAGFRT
;
A
#
# COMPACT_ATOMS: atom_id res chain seq x y z
N ASP A 1 5.67 9.31 32.14
CA ASP A 1 6.39 10.18 31.18
C ASP A 1 5.83 9.98 29.78
N ALA A 2 5.59 11.08 29.07
CA ALA A 2 5.04 11.02 27.70
C ALA A 2 6.02 10.34 26.73
N THR A 3 7.31 10.39 27.00
CA THR A 3 8.39 9.80 26.20
C THR A 3 8.41 8.28 26.22
N ASP A 4 8.03 7.63 27.29
CA ASP A 4 7.99 6.15 27.38
C ASP A 4 6.82 5.54 26.58
N LYS A 5 5.87 6.36 26.19
CA LYS A 5 4.67 5.95 25.46
C LYS A 5 4.72 6.29 23.97
N LEU A 6 5.66 7.12 23.56
CA LEU A 6 5.77 7.61 22.20
C LEU A 6 7.03 7.08 21.56
N SER A 7 6.89 6.36 20.47
CA SER A 7 7.98 5.88 19.63
C SER A 7 7.86 6.41 18.21
N PHE A 8 9.01 6.68 17.59
CA PHE A 8 9.12 7.10 16.20
C PHE A 8 9.95 6.10 15.42
N TYR A 9 9.67 6.00 14.14
CA TYR A 9 10.50 5.24 13.22
C TYR A 9 10.55 5.92 11.86
N ALA A 10 11.64 5.68 11.15
CA ALA A 10 11.82 6.08 9.77
C ALA A 10 12.30 4.89 8.98
N ARG A 11 11.93 4.83 7.70
CA ARG A 11 12.36 3.82 6.75
C ARG A 11 12.64 4.47 5.41
N GLY A 12 13.54 3.91 4.65
CA GLY A 12 13.82 4.35 3.30
C GLY A 12 14.45 3.21 2.52
N GLY A 13 14.31 3.26 1.21
CA GLY A 13 14.88 2.28 0.30
C GLY A 13 15.09 2.88 -1.07
N TYR A 14 16.11 2.37 -1.74
CA TYR A 14 16.39 2.63 -3.14
C TYR A 14 16.57 1.30 -3.86
N TYR A 15 15.99 1.19 -5.02
CA TYR A 15 16.15 0.05 -5.90
C TYR A 15 16.35 0.53 -7.32
N ASP A 16 17.33 -0.02 -8.00
CA ASP A 16 17.55 0.15 -9.42
C ASP A 16 17.67 -1.21 -10.12
N ASN A 17 17.21 -1.26 -11.34
CA ASN A 17 17.34 -2.42 -12.20
C ASN A 17 17.55 -1.98 -13.64
N LYS A 18 18.49 -2.61 -14.31
CA LYS A 18 18.81 -2.37 -15.71
C LYS A 18 18.63 -3.65 -16.52
N THR A 19 17.66 -3.64 -17.41
CA THR A 19 17.37 -4.78 -18.28
C THR A 19 17.68 -4.42 -19.73
N ARG A 20 18.53 -5.19 -20.40
CA ARG A 20 18.83 -5.02 -21.83
C ARG A 20 17.76 -5.67 -22.70
N ARG A 21 17.32 -4.97 -23.73
CA ARG A 21 16.43 -5.45 -24.79
C ARG A 21 17.18 -5.50 -26.12
N PRO A 22 17.89 -6.61 -26.44
CA PRO A 22 18.73 -6.72 -27.63
C PRO A 22 17.90 -7.11 -28.87
N TYR A 23 17.02 -6.24 -29.35
CA TYR A 23 16.31 -6.43 -30.60
C TYR A 23 16.97 -5.55 -31.69
N GLU A 24 17.12 -6.07 -32.90
CA GLU A 24 17.76 -5.31 -34.00
C GLU A 24 17.13 -3.94 -34.24
N ALA A 25 15.79 -3.85 -34.14
CA ALA A 25 15.05 -2.62 -34.30
C ALA A 25 14.96 -1.76 -32.99
N TYR A 26 15.27 -2.36 -31.83
CA TYR A 26 15.02 -1.78 -30.49
C TYR A 26 16.19 -2.06 -29.55
N ASP A 27 17.40 -1.61 -29.89
CA ASP A 27 18.56 -1.81 -29.01
C ASP A 27 18.60 -0.72 -27.94
N TYR A 28 17.98 -1.01 -26.77
CA TYR A 28 17.94 -0.10 -25.62
C TYR A 28 17.95 -0.88 -24.30
N ASN A 29 18.39 -0.21 -23.24
CA ASN A 29 18.16 -0.65 -21.87
C ASN A 29 16.87 -0.07 -21.34
N ILE A 30 16.14 -0.85 -20.54
CA ILE A 30 15.10 -0.36 -19.66
C ILE A 30 15.74 -0.18 -18.28
N LEU A 31 15.66 1.03 -17.76
CA LEU A 31 16.06 1.38 -16.40
C LEU A 31 14.82 1.49 -15.56
N HIS A 32 14.80 0.79 -14.43
CA HIS A 32 13.75 0.93 -13.43
C HIS A 32 14.40 1.43 -12.14
N GLU A 33 13.92 2.53 -11.64
CA GLU A 33 14.38 3.11 -10.39
C GLU A 33 13.19 3.31 -9.45
N THR A 34 13.37 2.91 -8.20
CA THR A 34 12.38 3.15 -7.14
C THR A 34 13.06 3.78 -5.95
N PHE A 35 12.49 4.87 -5.47
CA PHE A 35 12.89 5.49 -4.22
C PHE A 35 11.68 5.57 -3.31
N ASN A 36 11.79 5.01 -2.11
CA ASN A 36 10.73 5.04 -1.12
C ASN A 36 11.23 5.54 0.23
N TYR A 37 10.35 6.19 0.96
CA TYR A 37 10.62 6.66 2.31
C TYR A 37 9.33 6.71 3.12
N GLY A 38 9.47 6.62 4.42
CA GLY A 38 8.35 6.73 5.33
C GLY A 38 8.80 7.09 6.73
N ILE A 39 7.92 7.77 7.42
CA ILE A 39 8.04 8.09 8.84
C ILE A 39 6.76 7.66 9.54
N GLY A 40 6.87 7.26 10.77
CA GLY A 40 5.72 6.93 11.57
C GLY A 40 5.95 7.16 13.04
N ALA A 41 4.84 7.23 13.77
CA ALA A 41 4.81 7.37 15.21
C ALA A 41 3.80 6.39 15.79
N GLN A 42 4.10 5.86 16.97
CA GLN A 42 3.18 5.06 17.76
C GLN A 42 3.07 5.66 19.15
N TYR A 43 1.84 5.90 19.57
CA TYR A 43 1.51 6.31 20.91
C TYR A 43 0.84 5.17 21.67
N MET A 44 1.47 4.69 22.75
CA MET A 44 0.97 3.65 23.62
C MET A 44 0.07 4.28 24.69
N ILE A 45 -1.24 4.05 24.60
CA ILE A 45 -2.22 4.52 25.60
C ILE A 45 -2.02 3.73 26.89
N ASN A 46 -2.01 2.40 26.77
CA ASN A 46 -1.73 1.45 27.84
C ASN A 46 -1.31 0.11 27.24
N LYS A 47 -1.05 -0.93 28.06
CA LYS A 47 -0.62 -2.25 27.62
C LYS A 47 -1.62 -2.91 26.67
N GLY A 48 -1.37 -2.76 25.38
CA GLY A 48 -2.14 -3.37 24.29
C GLY A 48 -3.17 -2.46 23.62
N ASN A 49 -3.24 -1.16 24.02
CA ASN A 49 -4.02 -0.13 23.36
C ASN A 49 -3.06 0.94 22.84
N TYR A 50 -3.07 1.20 21.55
CA TYR A 50 -2.16 2.14 20.92
C TYR A 50 -2.72 2.71 19.62
N ILE A 51 -2.19 3.85 19.25
CA ILE A 51 -2.48 4.53 17.98
C ILE A 51 -1.17 4.62 17.20
N THR A 52 -1.21 4.33 15.90
CA THR A 52 -0.12 4.57 14.97
C THR A 52 -0.53 5.60 13.94
N ALA A 53 0.41 6.44 13.53
CA ALA A 53 0.28 7.35 12.40
C ALA A 53 1.50 7.15 11.50
N ASP A 54 1.26 6.92 10.21
CA ASP A 54 2.27 6.62 9.21
C ASP A 54 2.11 7.53 8.01
N CYS A 55 3.23 8.03 7.51
CA CYS A 55 3.33 8.67 6.21
C CYS A 55 4.37 7.91 5.38
N TYR A 56 3.97 7.47 4.20
CA TYR A 56 4.82 6.72 3.28
C TYR A 56 4.72 7.30 1.87
N ALA A 57 5.84 7.34 1.17
CA ALA A 57 5.89 7.71 -0.22
C ALA A 57 6.74 6.73 -1.03
N ASP A 58 6.30 6.45 -2.23
CA ASP A 58 6.98 5.62 -3.22
C ASP A 58 7.03 6.38 -4.55
N HIS A 59 8.22 6.41 -5.15
CA HIS A 59 8.49 7.07 -6.42
C HIS A 59 9.16 6.06 -7.34
N PHE A 60 8.47 5.67 -8.38
CA PHE A 60 8.98 4.79 -9.43
C PHE A 60 9.18 5.57 -10.72
N SER A 61 10.30 5.30 -11.39
CA SER A 61 10.56 5.74 -12.77
C SER A 61 10.99 4.57 -13.65
N SER A 62 10.59 4.62 -14.90
CA SER A 62 11.04 3.72 -15.96
C SER A 62 11.53 4.53 -17.13
N SER A 63 12.77 4.32 -17.53
CA SER A 63 13.45 5.04 -18.61
C SER A 63 13.97 4.08 -19.66
N TYR A 64 14.07 4.55 -20.90
CA TYR A 64 14.78 3.87 -21.99
C TYR A 64 16.10 4.59 -22.24
N CYS A 65 17.20 3.83 -22.27
CA CYS A 65 18.50 4.34 -22.64
C CYS A 65 18.93 3.68 -23.97
N PHE A 66 18.99 4.46 -25.04
CA PHE A 66 19.19 3.98 -26.40
C PHE A 66 20.68 3.83 -26.71
N PHE A 67 21.07 2.69 -27.36
CA PHE A 67 22.45 2.47 -27.86
C PHE A 67 22.67 3.00 -29.28
N LYS A 68 21.59 3.15 -30.03
CA LYS A 68 21.55 3.72 -31.37
C LYS A 68 20.28 4.53 -31.58
N ASP A 69 20.26 5.32 -32.65
CA ASP A 69 19.07 6.10 -33.00
C ASP A 69 17.86 5.19 -33.20
N ASN A 70 16.78 5.53 -32.51
CA ASN A 70 15.53 4.77 -32.51
C ASN A 70 14.39 5.64 -33.04
N LYS A 71 13.93 5.32 -34.25
CA LYS A 71 12.85 6.09 -34.91
C LYS A 71 11.49 5.88 -34.25
N THR A 72 11.23 4.70 -33.69
CA THR A 72 9.93 4.38 -33.05
C THR A 72 9.68 5.24 -31.83
N TYR A 73 10.70 5.50 -31.03
CA TYR A 73 10.61 6.30 -29.80
C TYR A 73 11.21 7.70 -29.95
N ASN A 74 11.65 8.06 -31.17
CA ASN A 74 12.35 9.32 -31.45
C ASN A 74 13.53 9.57 -30.51
N GLY A 75 14.27 8.49 -30.19
CA GLY A 75 15.42 8.51 -29.29
C GLY A 75 16.74 8.54 -30.05
N LYS A 76 17.72 9.28 -29.56
CA LYS A 76 19.07 9.33 -30.10
C LYS A 76 20.00 8.38 -29.35
N ALA A 77 21.07 7.92 -30.02
CA ALA A 77 22.11 7.13 -29.38
C ALA A 77 22.67 7.84 -28.13
N GLY A 78 22.73 7.13 -27.01
CA GLY A 78 23.17 7.66 -25.71
C GLY A 78 22.10 8.45 -24.94
N GLU A 79 20.93 8.69 -25.52
CA GLU A 79 19.85 9.41 -24.86
C GLU A 79 19.10 8.52 -23.86
N GLU A 80 18.78 9.07 -22.69
CA GLU A 80 17.86 8.48 -21.74
C GLU A 80 16.53 9.23 -21.78
N GLN A 81 15.46 8.51 -22.05
CA GLN A 81 14.10 9.06 -22.06
C GLN A 81 13.26 8.43 -20.93
N VAL A 82 12.76 9.25 -20.04
CA VAL A 82 11.82 8.81 -19.00
C VAL A 82 10.48 8.49 -19.65
N ARG A 83 10.09 7.23 -19.61
CA ARG A 83 8.87 6.72 -20.25
C ARG A 83 7.68 6.71 -19.31
N LYS A 84 7.91 6.41 -18.02
CA LYS A 84 6.85 6.33 -17.01
C LYS A 84 7.36 6.83 -15.67
N ARG A 85 6.54 7.58 -14.98
CA ARG A 85 6.73 7.94 -13.56
C ARG A 85 5.45 7.70 -12.81
N THR A 86 5.54 7.00 -11.68
CA THR A 86 4.46 6.91 -10.72
C THR A 86 4.93 7.43 -9.37
N ARG A 87 4.03 8.09 -8.66
CA ARG A 87 4.24 8.50 -7.27
C ARG A 87 3.02 8.09 -6.47
N ASN A 88 3.26 7.43 -5.38
CA ASN A 88 2.24 7.08 -4.41
C ASN A 88 2.58 7.75 -3.09
N HIS A 89 1.62 8.42 -2.47
CA HIS A 89 1.72 8.99 -1.14
C HIS A 89 0.60 8.40 -0.30
N ASN A 90 0.94 7.82 0.83
CA ASN A 90 -0.01 7.19 1.74
C ASN A 90 0.15 7.80 3.13
N LEU A 91 -0.95 8.30 3.67
CA LEU A 91 -1.09 8.72 5.06
C LEU A 91 -2.08 7.79 5.73
N SER A 92 -1.70 7.16 6.84
CA SER A 92 -2.57 6.28 7.59
C SER A 92 -2.56 6.57 9.08
N ILE A 93 -3.73 6.43 9.71
CA ILE A 93 -3.89 6.48 11.16
C ILE A 93 -4.68 5.24 11.56
N LYS A 94 -4.17 4.49 12.55
CA LYS A 94 -4.79 3.25 13.02
C LYS A 94 -4.75 3.19 14.53
N GLY A 95 -5.89 2.89 15.14
CA GLY A 95 -6.02 2.59 16.56
C GLY A 95 -6.28 1.11 16.80
N ILE A 96 -5.65 0.54 17.82
CA ILE A 96 -5.89 -0.82 18.30
C ILE A 96 -6.29 -0.75 19.77
N PHE A 97 -7.43 -1.36 20.10
CA PHE A 97 -8.04 -1.28 21.41
C PHE A 97 -8.49 -2.67 21.90
N LYS A 98 -8.01 -3.09 23.05
CA LYS A 98 -8.49 -4.29 23.74
C LYS A 98 -9.61 -3.90 24.69
N LEU A 99 -10.80 -4.43 24.46
CA LEU A 99 -12.00 -4.12 25.21
C LEU A 99 -12.52 -5.38 25.93
N GLY A 100 -12.72 -5.29 27.23
CA GLY A 100 -13.34 -6.36 28.04
C GLY A 100 -12.67 -7.73 27.96
N GLY A 101 -11.39 -7.80 27.56
CA GLY A 101 -10.61 -9.06 27.45
C GLY A 101 -11.02 -10.01 26.33
N ARG A 102 -12.14 -9.77 25.66
CA ARG A 102 -12.67 -10.61 24.57
C ARG A 102 -12.57 -9.95 23.20
N HIS A 103 -12.53 -8.63 23.11
CA HIS A 103 -12.52 -7.88 21.87
C HIS A 103 -11.16 -7.24 21.64
N LYS A 104 -10.72 -7.26 20.38
CA LYS A 104 -9.59 -6.47 19.91
C LYS A 104 -10.05 -5.69 18.67
N LEU A 105 -10.49 -4.46 18.94
CA LEU A 105 -10.96 -3.54 17.92
C LEU A 105 -9.78 -2.86 17.22
N SER A 106 -9.77 -2.89 15.90
CA SER A 106 -8.89 -2.12 15.04
C SER A 106 -9.72 -1.15 14.22
N VAL A 107 -9.44 0.14 14.30
CA VAL A 107 -10.10 1.18 13.52
C VAL A 107 -9.06 2.07 12.87
N GLY A 108 -9.36 2.62 11.72
CA GLY A 108 -8.41 3.52 11.10
C GLY A 108 -8.91 4.15 9.82
N THR A 109 -8.05 5.02 9.30
CA THR A 109 -8.23 5.71 8.03
C THR A 109 -6.94 5.67 7.23
N GLU A 110 -7.07 5.65 5.91
CA GLU A 110 -5.97 5.80 4.96
C GLU A 110 -6.37 6.83 3.91
N TYR A 111 -5.43 7.70 3.58
CA TYR A 111 -5.52 8.65 2.48
C TYR A 111 -4.36 8.41 1.53
N ILE A 112 -4.70 8.05 0.29
CA ILE A 112 -3.72 7.69 -0.74
C ILE A 112 -3.87 8.67 -1.88
N VAL A 113 -2.73 9.18 -2.39
CA VAL A 113 -2.66 9.98 -3.61
C VAL A 113 -1.73 9.27 -4.58
N ASP A 114 -2.27 8.92 -5.73
CA ASP A 114 -1.53 8.33 -6.84
C ASP A 114 -1.35 9.35 -7.95
N VAL A 115 -0.14 9.46 -8.48
CA VAL A 115 0.18 10.31 -9.62
C VAL A 115 0.86 9.47 -10.69
N LEU A 116 0.33 9.50 -11.90
CA LEU A 116 0.85 8.81 -13.07
C LEU A 116 1.24 9.82 -14.14
N LYS A 117 2.43 9.66 -14.69
CA LYS A 117 2.86 10.25 -15.96
C LYS A 117 3.38 9.13 -16.85
N SER A 118 2.90 9.00 -18.07
CA SER A 118 3.32 7.95 -18.99
C SER A 118 3.36 8.48 -20.42
N GLN A 119 4.55 8.51 -20.99
CA GLN A 119 4.70 8.79 -22.43
C GLN A 119 4.25 7.60 -23.28
N THR A 120 4.40 6.38 -22.76
CA THR A 120 4.00 5.15 -23.47
C THR A 120 2.49 5.10 -23.68
N ASP A 121 1.72 5.54 -22.65
CA ASP A 121 0.27 5.53 -22.68
C ASP A 121 -0.31 6.91 -23.09
N ASN A 122 0.55 7.84 -23.50
CA ASN A 122 0.19 9.23 -23.85
C ASN A 122 -0.53 9.98 -22.71
N ILE A 123 -0.14 9.69 -21.46
CA ILE A 123 -0.67 10.34 -20.27
C ILE A 123 0.31 11.44 -19.82
N ALA A 124 -0.08 12.70 -20.02
CA ALA A 124 0.74 13.85 -19.63
C ALA A 124 0.89 13.94 -18.10
N LYS A 125 -0.20 13.82 -17.37
CA LYS A 125 -0.30 13.65 -15.92
C LYS A 125 -1.73 13.29 -15.56
N GLU A 126 -1.89 12.26 -14.77
CA GLU A 126 -3.13 11.92 -14.09
C GLU A 126 -2.85 11.75 -12.62
N ASP A 127 -3.75 12.22 -11.78
CA ASP A 127 -3.72 12.01 -10.34
C ASP A 127 -5.10 11.60 -9.86
N ALA A 128 -5.12 10.78 -8.82
CA ALA A 128 -6.34 10.32 -8.18
C ALA A 128 -6.09 10.14 -6.69
N TYR A 129 -7.12 10.33 -5.89
CA TYR A 129 -7.06 10.07 -4.47
C TYR A 129 -8.05 9.01 -4.03
N THR A 130 -7.65 8.32 -2.98
CA THR A 130 -8.46 7.31 -2.29
C THR A 130 -8.51 7.65 -0.81
N LEU A 131 -9.71 7.68 -0.26
CA LEU A 131 -9.94 7.75 1.18
C LEU A 131 -10.56 6.43 1.62
N ALA A 132 -9.96 5.78 2.61
CA ALA A 132 -10.50 4.56 3.19
C ALA A 132 -10.71 4.72 4.70
N LEU A 133 -11.86 4.24 5.18
CA LEU A 133 -12.17 4.07 6.59
C LEU A 133 -12.37 2.59 6.86
N PHE A 134 -11.81 2.07 7.94
CA PHE A 134 -12.00 0.67 8.29
C PHE A 134 -12.22 0.46 9.78
N ALA A 135 -13.00 -0.55 10.09
CA ALA A 135 -13.18 -1.06 11.45
C ALA A 135 -13.21 -2.59 11.39
N GLN A 136 -12.53 -3.23 12.34
CA GLN A 136 -12.46 -4.67 12.46
C GLN A 136 -12.40 -5.06 13.93
N ASP A 137 -13.19 -6.06 14.32
CA ASP A 137 -13.16 -6.63 15.67
C ASP A 137 -12.78 -8.11 15.64
N GLU A 138 -11.73 -8.45 16.37
CA GLU A 138 -11.36 -9.84 16.68
C GLU A 138 -12.00 -10.21 18.00
N ILE A 139 -12.97 -11.14 17.96
CA ILE A 139 -13.82 -11.50 19.10
C ILE A 139 -13.45 -12.90 19.59
N LYS A 140 -13.10 -13.04 20.86
CA LYS A 140 -12.96 -14.34 21.52
C LYS A 140 -14.32 -14.81 22.01
N LEU A 141 -15.04 -15.59 21.20
CA LEU A 141 -16.35 -16.12 21.54
C LEU A 141 -16.27 -17.17 22.67
N LEU A 142 -15.34 -18.11 22.52
CA LEU A 142 -15.04 -19.18 23.49
C LEU A 142 -13.52 -19.33 23.61
N ARG A 143 -13.06 -20.19 24.54
CA ARG A 143 -11.63 -20.46 24.74
C ARG A 143 -10.93 -20.95 23.46
N ASN A 144 -11.65 -21.70 22.62
CA ASN A 144 -11.17 -22.31 21.39
C ASN A 144 -11.86 -21.79 20.12
N LEU A 145 -12.73 -20.76 20.25
CA LEU A 145 -13.48 -20.19 19.12
C LEU A 145 -13.27 -18.68 19.06
N GLN A 146 -12.81 -18.20 17.92
CA GLN A 146 -12.58 -16.79 17.63
C GLN A 146 -13.30 -16.40 16.33
N ALA A 147 -13.87 -15.23 16.31
CA ALA A 147 -14.47 -14.60 15.14
C ALA A 147 -13.74 -13.30 14.81
N LEU A 148 -13.73 -12.93 13.56
CA LEU A 148 -13.29 -11.64 13.06
C LEU A 148 -14.42 -11.08 12.20
N ILE A 149 -14.81 -9.86 12.46
CA ILE A 149 -15.81 -9.13 11.68
C ILE A 149 -15.23 -7.78 11.35
N GLY A 150 -15.28 -7.38 10.10
CA GLY A 150 -14.75 -6.11 9.67
C GLY A 150 -15.49 -5.53 8.48
N VAL A 151 -15.30 -4.24 8.30
CA VAL A 151 -15.77 -3.50 7.14
C VAL A 151 -14.74 -2.45 6.76
N ARG A 152 -14.50 -2.29 5.49
CA ARG A 152 -13.72 -1.20 4.91
C ARG A 152 -14.60 -0.43 3.94
N TYR A 153 -14.75 0.84 4.17
CA TYR A 153 -15.39 1.78 3.26
C TYR A 153 -14.32 2.54 2.51
N ILE A 154 -14.42 2.58 1.18
CA ILE A 154 -13.45 3.21 0.28
C ILE A 154 -14.21 4.23 -0.56
N TYR A 155 -13.72 5.45 -0.59
CA TYR A 155 -14.05 6.46 -1.58
C TYR A 155 -12.85 6.65 -2.50
N HIS A 156 -13.04 6.43 -3.78
CA HIS A 156 -12.04 6.71 -4.82
C HIS A 156 -12.60 7.78 -5.76
N GLU A 157 -11.78 8.74 -6.12
CA GLU A 157 -12.19 9.89 -6.95
C GLU A 157 -12.94 9.47 -8.22
N ASN A 158 -12.42 8.48 -8.94
CA ASN A 158 -12.99 8.00 -10.20
C ASN A 158 -14.03 6.89 -10.03
N PHE A 159 -13.85 5.99 -9.06
CA PHE A 159 -14.68 4.77 -8.88
C PHE A 159 -15.75 4.92 -7.80
N LYS A 160 -15.80 6.09 -7.13
CA LYS A 160 -16.79 6.44 -6.10
C LYS A 160 -16.71 5.55 -4.86
N ASN A 161 -17.86 5.18 -4.30
CA ASN A 161 -17.98 4.55 -2.98
C ASN A 161 -18.07 3.04 -3.07
N HIS A 162 -17.30 2.34 -2.25
CA HIS A 162 -17.36 0.89 -2.11
C HIS A 162 -17.23 0.48 -0.64
N ALA A 163 -18.04 -0.51 -0.23
CA ALA A 163 -17.93 -1.13 1.08
C ALA A 163 -17.54 -2.60 0.91
N THR A 164 -16.51 -3.02 1.61
CA THR A 164 -15.97 -4.38 1.55
C THR A 164 -16.04 -5.02 2.93
N PRO A 165 -17.10 -5.80 3.22
CA PRO A 165 -17.19 -6.56 4.46
C PRO A 165 -16.26 -7.78 4.44
N ASN A 166 -15.76 -8.15 5.62
CA ASN A 166 -15.03 -9.38 5.86
C ASN A 166 -15.50 -10.06 7.14
N VAL A 167 -15.58 -11.39 7.10
CA VAL A 167 -15.92 -12.22 8.25
C VAL A 167 -15.01 -13.45 8.24
N ALA A 168 -14.47 -13.82 9.39
CA ALA A 168 -13.72 -15.05 9.53
C ALA A 168 -14.04 -15.73 10.86
N LEU A 169 -13.96 -17.05 10.85
CA LEU A 169 -14.15 -17.90 12.03
C LEU A 169 -12.96 -18.85 12.17
N MET A 170 -12.45 -18.99 13.37
CA MET A 170 -11.38 -19.90 13.70
C MET A 170 -11.76 -20.74 14.91
N TYR A 171 -11.77 -22.08 14.73
CA TYR A 171 -12.07 -23.04 15.76
C TYR A 171 -10.88 -23.97 16.00
N LYS A 172 -10.40 -24.06 17.24
CA LYS A 172 -9.21 -24.83 17.65
C LYS A 172 -9.56 -25.92 18.68
N PRO A 173 -10.21 -27.02 18.27
CA PRO A 173 -10.45 -28.14 19.16
C PRO A 173 -9.18 -28.99 19.32
N GLY A 174 -8.54 -28.93 20.49
CA GLY A 174 -7.34 -29.72 20.78
C GLY A 174 -6.17 -29.39 19.85
N LYS A 175 -5.71 -30.39 19.07
CA LYS A 175 -4.59 -30.25 18.12
C LYS A 175 -5.01 -29.74 16.74
N PHE A 176 -6.29 -29.63 16.44
CA PHE A 176 -6.82 -29.21 15.13
C PHE A 176 -7.04 -27.70 15.08
N ASN A 177 -6.99 -27.15 13.87
CA ASN A 177 -7.25 -25.72 13.61
C ASN A 177 -8.08 -25.60 12.33
N PHE A 178 -9.37 -25.29 12.48
CA PHE A 178 -10.28 -25.06 11.38
C PHE A 178 -10.47 -23.57 11.19
N ARG A 179 -10.42 -23.14 9.93
CA ARG A 179 -10.63 -21.72 9.55
C ARG A 179 -11.59 -21.65 8.38
N ALA A 180 -12.52 -20.69 8.46
CA ALA A 180 -13.39 -20.31 7.37
C ALA A 180 -13.41 -18.78 7.29
N SER A 181 -13.40 -18.24 6.08
CA SER A 181 -13.47 -16.79 5.88
C SER A 181 -14.25 -16.44 4.62
N TYR A 182 -14.92 -15.31 4.65
CA TYR A 182 -15.56 -14.66 3.53
C TYR A 182 -15.14 -13.20 3.52
N ALA A 183 -14.74 -12.69 2.35
CA ALA A 183 -14.45 -11.29 2.13
C ALA A 183 -15.02 -10.88 0.78
N ALA A 184 -15.75 -9.79 0.75
CA ALA A 184 -16.10 -9.13 -0.48
C ALA A 184 -14.96 -8.18 -0.87
N GLY A 185 -14.62 -8.16 -2.14
CA GLY A 185 -13.65 -7.23 -2.70
C GLY A 185 -14.24 -6.57 -3.94
N PHE A 186 -13.70 -5.43 -4.31
CA PHE A 186 -13.98 -4.85 -5.62
C PHE A 186 -12.65 -4.60 -6.34
N ARG A 187 -12.68 -4.65 -7.65
CA ARG A 187 -11.53 -4.39 -8.52
C ARG A 187 -11.83 -3.16 -9.37
N THR A 188 -10.87 -2.24 -9.40
CA THR A 188 -10.85 -1.07 -10.30
C THR A 188 -10.21 -1.42 -11.63
#